data_ea952d13eb2f0cb55dbda9c5b28b5d4e
#
_entry.id   ea952d13eb2f0cb55dbda9c5b28b5d4e
#
_cell.length_a   1.000
_cell.length_b   1.000
_cell.length_c   1.000
_cell.angle_alpha   90.00
_cell.angle_beta   90.00
_cell.angle_gamma   90.00
#
_symmetry.space_group_name_H-M   'P 1'
#
loop_
_entity.id
_entity.type
_entity.pdbx_description
1 polymer ?
#
loop_
_entity_poly.entity_id
_entity_poly.type
_entity_poly.pdbx_seq_one_letter_code
_entity_poly.pdbx_strand_id
1 'polypeptide(L)'
;MVVLRTLALLTAMAFLGGCVAPFPPELQAENAGRVEEVLADAYEEVGEAYNGEVAVSEMALAGLANLATVDPSLALEQSGGTVTMSLGTEPIYRFDKPAGESADEWAEAVSAALIAVHGRSGRLQRIEPRRLYDSYMNGLASALGGNSRYFPSEEFYAYLYAAIDGLVDLTYVPVAEGLRLVSLDRRGHLDAAGLKTNDVITHIDSKATAGRSRFEVYSLLRGPVDTKIVFNVLRDGEALPSPIVGQRWLVEPRSFTFRRTGGVAVYDLPVLNELAAGALAKSLAVETKRTDVGNQPPKGILLDLRGEPPVPSNVVRSPSVALGPKRRDWSSLGSYIDAGFMAGPGGSPEAARALVTAFMSDGVVVRQRSRQRGADTVIEAGGIDPSDQLPLVVVVDSFTVGGAEIAAAALQDSGRALVIGAGTAGSGTIRRNVSLHNLGIVNLPWAFAHAPSGYGIEGRGVTPRICTSLPGGSLQGLLSTLRRGEGLIPDAQLARAMEPDDTVAIAEQRALCPPDPDSDDLAVALGMALLNEPELYARLMKQGRSS
;
A
#
# COMPACT_ATOMS: atom_id res chain seq x y z
N MET A 1 52.96 27.07 9.98
CA MET A 1 51.60 27.49 10.38
C MET A 1 50.46 26.61 9.85
N VAL A 2 50.72 25.64 9.04
CA VAL A 2 49.67 24.73 8.47
C VAL A 2 49.48 23.44 9.29
N VAL A 3 50.52 22.98 10.00
CA VAL A 3 50.48 21.73 10.79
C VAL A 3 49.69 21.89 12.13
N LEU A 4 49.61 23.10 12.68
CA LEU A 4 48.83 23.31 13.93
C LEU A 4 47.29 23.42 13.72
N ARG A 5 46.83 23.69 12.49
CA ARG A 5 45.39 23.74 12.18
C ARG A 5 44.74 22.35 11.94
N THR A 6 45.53 21.39 11.48
CA THR A 6 45.07 20.01 11.26
C THR A 6 44.98 19.21 12.57
N LEU A 7 45.78 19.52 13.58
CA LEU A 7 45.66 18.85 14.88
C LEU A 7 44.46 19.36 15.71
N ALA A 8 44.09 20.63 15.52
CA ALA A 8 42.92 21.19 16.21
C ALA A 8 41.57 20.70 15.62
N LEU A 9 41.53 20.31 14.33
CA LEU A 9 40.32 19.70 13.75
C LEU A 9 40.16 18.22 14.15
N LEU A 10 41.25 17.49 14.35
CA LEU A 10 41.20 16.10 14.81
C LEU A 10 40.84 15.98 16.30
N THR A 11 41.19 16.97 17.13
CA THR A 11 40.76 17.01 18.55
C THR A 11 39.34 17.52 18.71
N ALA A 12 38.78 18.34 17.80
CA ALA A 12 37.38 18.75 17.85
C ALA A 12 36.42 17.63 17.39
N MET A 13 36.84 16.72 16.52
CA MET A 13 36.05 15.52 16.18
C MET A 13 36.07 14.44 17.28
N ALA A 14 37.04 14.44 18.18
CA ALA A 14 37.09 13.49 19.29
C ALA A 14 36.19 13.90 20.49
N PHE A 15 35.72 15.15 20.53
CA PHE A 15 34.80 15.63 21.59
C PHE A 15 33.31 15.69 21.17
N LEU A 16 33.00 15.38 19.89
CA LEU A 16 31.61 15.19 19.41
C LEU A 16 31.19 13.71 19.38
N GLY A 17 32.05 12.81 19.79
CA GLY A 17 31.71 11.43 20.12
C GLY A 17 31.11 11.36 21.52
N GLY A 18 30.08 12.14 21.81
CA GLY A 18 29.16 11.78 22.86
C GLY A 18 28.68 10.38 22.55
N CYS A 19 28.87 9.45 23.49
CA CYS A 19 28.35 8.09 23.39
C CYS A 19 26.83 8.20 23.14
N VAL A 20 26.41 8.20 21.87
CA VAL A 20 25.02 7.95 21.54
C VAL A 20 24.81 6.51 22.01
N ALA A 21 24.10 6.40 23.12
CA ALA A 21 23.79 5.10 23.69
C ALA A 21 23.12 4.24 22.61
N PRO A 22 23.46 2.93 22.53
CA PRO A 22 22.91 2.05 21.52
C PRO A 22 21.38 2.10 21.56
N PHE A 23 20.77 2.17 20.38
CA PHE A 23 19.33 2.22 20.24
C PHE A 23 18.86 1.08 19.32
N PRO A 24 17.86 0.28 19.64
CA PRO A 24 17.05 0.33 20.89
C PRO A 24 17.86 -0.07 22.13
N PRO A 25 17.46 0.36 23.34
CA PRO A 25 18.19 0.06 24.57
C PRO A 25 18.23 -1.45 24.81
N GLU A 26 19.37 -1.95 25.31
CA GLU A 26 19.48 -3.34 25.73
C GLU A 26 18.51 -3.64 26.89
N LEU A 27 17.92 -4.86 26.87
CA LEU A 27 16.96 -5.32 27.88
C LEU A 27 17.67 -5.79 29.15
N GLN A 28 18.23 -4.83 29.86
CA GLN A 28 18.94 -5.01 31.14
C GLN A 28 18.36 -4.06 32.18
N ALA A 29 18.42 -4.44 33.45
CA ALA A 29 17.82 -3.65 34.54
C ALA A 29 18.35 -2.20 34.61
N GLU A 30 19.61 -1.98 34.26
CA GLU A 30 20.23 -0.64 34.21
C GLU A 30 19.67 0.27 33.13
N ASN A 31 19.00 -0.28 32.13
CA ASN A 31 18.35 0.43 31.02
C ASN A 31 16.84 0.54 31.18
N ALA A 32 16.23 0.10 32.28
CA ALA A 32 14.78 0.03 32.47
C ALA A 32 14.07 1.34 32.11
N GLY A 33 14.52 2.48 32.65
CA GLY A 33 13.91 3.78 32.37
C GLY A 33 13.98 4.21 30.89
N ARG A 34 15.00 3.77 30.14
CA ARG A 34 15.09 4.02 28.71
C ARG A 34 14.15 3.12 27.91
N VAL A 35 13.92 1.89 28.39
CA VAL A 35 12.94 0.98 27.78
C VAL A 35 11.53 1.52 28.01
N GLU A 36 11.24 2.03 29.20
CA GLU A 36 9.99 2.70 29.56
C GLU A 36 9.70 3.89 28.65
N GLU A 37 10.66 4.84 28.55
CA GLU A 37 10.54 6.02 27.68
C GLU A 37 10.17 5.64 26.25
N VAL A 38 10.88 4.68 25.66
CA VAL A 38 10.64 4.22 24.28
C VAL A 38 9.27 3.57 24.11
N LEU A 39 8.79 2.82 25.10
CA LEU A 39 7.47 2.19 25.06
C LEU A 39 6.34 3.19 25.29
N ALA A 40 6.52 4.13 26.23
CA ALA A 40 5.53 5.18 26.48
C ALA A 40 5.30 6.04 25.25
N ASP A 41 6.39 6.53 24.64
CA ASP A 41 6.34 7.28 23.37
C ASP A 41 5.62 6.48 22.27
N ALA A 42 5.91 5.19 22.13
CA ALA A 42 5.27 4.35 21.12
C ALA A 42 3.75 4.21 21.37
N TYR A 43 3.31 4.05 22.61
CA TYR A 43 1.88 3.98 22.94
C TYR A 43 1.16 5.30 22.65
N GLU A 44 1.76 6.43 23.01
CA GLU A 44 1.19 7.76 22.78
C GLU A 44 1.11 8.06 21.29
N GLU A 45 2.22 7.95 20.55
CA GLU A 45 2.27 8.25 19.11
C GLU A 45 1.32 7.38 18.29
N VAL A 46 1.24 6.08 18.62
CA VAL A 46 0.34 5.15 17.94
C VAL A 46 -1.11 5.42 18.32
N GLY A 47 -1.40 5.60 19.60
CA GLY A 47 -2.76 5.87 20.10
C GLY A 47 -3.33 7.19 19.59
N GLU A 48 -2.48 8.23 19.49
CA GLU A 48 -2.87 9.51 18.90
C GLU A 48 -3.15 9.42 17.39
N ALA A 49 -2.33 8.66 16.66
CA ALA A 49 -2.46 8.58 15.22
C ALA A 49 -3.56 7.61 14.74
N TYR A 50 -3.94 6.63 15.55
CA TYR A 50 -4.89 5.60 15.17
C TYR A 50 -6.33 6.13 15.09
N ASN A 51 -7.03 5.87 13.99
CA ASN A 51 -8.41 6.35 13.78
C ASN A 51 -9.48 5.53 14.53
N GLY A 52 -9.17 4.33 15.00
CA GLY A 52 -10.04 3.54 15.87
C GLY A 52 -9.84 3.87 17.34
N GLU A 53 -10.55 3.15 18.21
CA GLU A 53 -10.28 3.13 19.64
C GLU A 53 -9.43 1.91 19.97
N VAL A 54 -8.37 2.10 20.73
CA VAL A 54 -7.51 1.04 21.22
C VAL A 54 -7.03 1.43 22.63
N ALA A 55 -7.15 0.50 23.56
CA ALA A 55 -6.62 0.70 24.90
C ALA A 55 -5.10 0.46 24.91
N VAL A 56 -4.36 1.21 25.72
CA VAL A 56 -2.92 0.99 25.89
C VAL A 56 -2.67 -0.43 26.40
N SER A 57 -3.54 -0.92 27.28
CA SER A 57 -3.53 -2.31 27.78
C SER A 57 -3.61 -3.34 26.65
N GLU A 58 -4.43 -3.12 25.62
CA GLU A 58 -4.56 -4.03 24.49
C GLU A 58 -3.27 -4.07 23.66
N MET A 59 -2.69 -2.90 23.36
CA MET A 59 -1.41 -2.79 22.65
C MET A 59 -0.28 -3.47 23.43
N ALA A 60 -0.18 -3.20 24.72
CA ALA A 60 0.85 -3.73 25.62
C ALA A 60 0.79 -5.25 25.73
N LEU A 61 -0.39 -5.80 25.96
CA LEU A 61 -0.58 -7.24 26.13
C LEU A 61 -0.42 -8.01 24.82
N ALA A 62 -0.87 -7.45 23.71
CA ALA A 62 -0.65 -8.05 22.39
C ALA A 62 0.85 -8.07 22.04
N GLY A 63 1.59 -7.01 22.37
CA GLY A 63 3.05 -6.97 22.24
C GLY A 63 3.74 -8.09 23.03
N LEU A 64 3.43 -8.24 24.32
CA LEU A 64 3.98 -9.30 25.15
C LEU A 64 3.61 -10.71 24.66
N ALA A 65 2.36 -10.93 24.27
CA ALA A 65 1.90 -12.21 23.75
C ALA A 65 2.64 -12.61 22.47
N ASN A 66 2.98 -11.64 21.62
CA ASN A 66 3.67 -11.91 20.35
C ASN A 66 5.13 -12.40 20.52
N LEU A 67 5.73 -12.26 21.71
CA LEU A 67 7.06 -12.82 21.99
C LEU A 67 7.11 -14.34 21.82
N ALA A 68 5.96 -15.02 21.91
CA ALA A 68 5.84 -16.45 21.60
C ALA A 68 6.22 -16.80 20.15
N THR A 69 6.20 -15.85 19.23
CA THR A 69 6.69 -16.05 17.84
C THR A 69 8.20 -16.25 17.80
N VAL A 70 8.94 -15.68 18.76
CA VAL A 70 10.40 -15.80 18.89
C VAL A 70 10.76 -16.99 19.78
N ASP A 71 10.10 -17.14 20.90
CA ASP A 71 10.24 -18.29 21.80
C ASP A 71 8.88 -18.95 22.07
N PRO A 72 8.54 -20.03 21.34
CA PRO A 72 7.25 -20.72 21.48
C PRO A 72 6.98 -21.33 22.86
N SER A 73 7.97 -21.36 23.76
CA SER A 73 7.78 -21.79 25.14
C SER A 73 7.25 -20.68 26.05
N LEU A 74 7.23 -19.42 25.56
CA LEU A 74 6.62 -18.32 26.30
C LEU A 74 5.09 -18.35 26.18
N ALA A 75 4.43 -18.14 27.29
CA ALA A 75 3.00 -17.96 27.37
C ALA A 75 2.64 -16.75 28.24
N LEU A 76 1.58 -16.04 27.84
CA LEU A 76 1.00 -14.94 28.60
C LEU A 76 -0.40 -15.36 29.05
N GLU A 77 -0.63 -15.31 30.36
CA GLU A 77 -1.94 -15.61 30.96
C GLU A 77 -2.43 -14.39 31.72
N GLN A 78 -3.73 -14.15 31.64
CA GLN A 78 -4.41 -13.08 32.37
C GLN A 78 -5.44 -13.69 33.31
N SER A 79 -5.34 -13.37 34.59
CA SER A 79 -6.29 -13.83 35.61
C SER A 79 -6.64 -12.65 36.55
N GLY A 80 -7.91 -12.23 36.48
CA GLY A 80 -8.34 -11.04 37.21
C GLY A 80 -7.55 -9.79 36.79
N GLY A 81 -6.96 -9.08 37.78
CA GLY A 81 -6.10 -7.91 37.55
C GLY A 81 -4.62 -8.23 37.31
N THR A 82 -4.22 -9.50 37.20
CA THR A 82 -2.82 -9.90 37.17
C THR A 82 -2.45 -10.52 35.82
N VAL A 83 -1.28 -10.20 35.31
CA VAL A 83 -0.63 -10.78 34.13
C VAL A 83 0.52 -11.68 34.56
N THR A 84 0.58 -12.89 34.03
CA THR A 84 1.65 -13.84 34.29
C THR A 84 2.33 -14.23 32.97
N MET A 85 3.65 -14.08 32.92
CA MET A 85 4.49 -14.62 31.86
C MET A 85 5.12 -15.93 32.33
N SER A 86 5.00 -16.97 31.52
CA SER A 86 5.53 -18.31 31.84
C SER A 86 6.47 -18.78 30.74
N LEU A 87 7.47 -19.62 31.13
CA LEU A 87 8.36 -20.33 30.22
C LEU A 87 8.05 -21.83 30.34
N GLY A 88 7.40 -22.43 29.36
CA GLY A 88 6.76 -23.72 29.50
C GLY A 88 5.66 -23.67 30.56
N THR A 89 5.81 -24.44 31.64
CA THR A 89 4.87 -24.44 32.76
C THR A 89 5.34 -23.62 33.96
N GLU A 90 6.55 -23.03 33.90
CA GLU A 90 7.13 -22.26 35.00
C GLU A 90 6.76 -20.75 34.86
N PRO A 91 6.07 -20.15 35.86
CA PRO A 91 5.88 -18.72 35.91
C PRO A 91 7.22 -18.03 36.14
N ILE A 92 7.61 -17.11 35.24
CA ILE A 92 8.89 -16.39 35.30
C ILE A 92 8.76 -14.95 35.70
N TYR A 93 7.59 -14.33 35.44
CA TYR A 93 7.30 -12.97 35.83
C TYR A 93 5.79 -12.76 36.01
N ARG A 94 5.43 -11.94 37.01
CA ARG A 94 4.04 -11.58 37.30
C ARG A 94 3.95 -10.12 37.67
N PHE A 95 2.95 -9.42 37.18
CA PHE A 95 2.66 -8.06 37.56
C PHE A 95 1.15 -7.81 37.62
N ASP A 96 0.72 -6.85 38.42
CA ASP A 96 -0.64 -6.39 38.46
C ASP A 96 -0.85 -5.37 37.33
N LYS A 97 -1.99 -5.47 36.64
CA LYS A 97 -2.32 -4.51 35.57
C LYS A 97 -2.43 -3.09 36.16
N PRO A 98 -1.89 -2.08 35.50
CA PRO A 98 -2.20 -0.69 35.82
C PRO A 98 -3.72 -0.48 35.93
N ALA A 99 -4.15 0.39 36.84
CA ALA A 99 -5.58 0.62 37.07
C ALA A 99 -6.25 1.40 35.94
N GLY A 100 -5.46 2.09 35.12
CA GLY A 100 -5.91 2.89 33.98
C GLY A 100 -5.15 2.58 32.70
N GLU A 101 -5.34 3.44 31.72
CA GLU A 101 -4.73 3.35 30.38
C GLU A 101 -3.58 4.37 30.19
N SER A 102 -2.82 4.66 31.27
CA SER A 102 -1.65 5.53 31.21
C SER A 102 -0.53 4.85 30.41
N ALA A 103 0.01 5.55 29.43
CA ALA A 103 1.16 5.07 28.64
C ALA A 103 2.36 4.79 29.53
N ASP A 104 2.67 5.68 30.47
CA ASP A 104 3.80 5.55 31.40
C ASP A 104 3.65 4.32 32.31
N GLU A 105 2.48 4.14 32.96
CA GLU A 105 2.24 2.99 33.85
C GLU A 105 2.34 1.65 33.12
N TRP A 106 1.80 1.57 31.89
CA TRP A 106 1.92 0.38 31.07
C TRP A 106 3.33 0.16 30.54
N ALA A 107 4.07 1.24 30.20
CA ALA A 107 5.46 1.16 29.78
C ALA A 107 6.36 0.65 30.90
N GLU A 108 6.17 1.11 32.15
CA GLU A 108 6.88 0.60 33.33
C GLU A 108 6.63 -0.92 33.52
N ALA A 109 5.35 -1.33 33.52
CA ALA A 109 5.01 -2.75 33.70
C ALA A 109 5.56 -3.64 32.59
N VAL A 110 5.50 -3.20 31.34
CA VAL A 110 5.99 -3.94 30.19
C VAL A 110 7.51 -3.95 30.13
N SER A 111 8.18 -2.84 30.43
CA SER A 111 9.65 -2.77 30.50
C SER A 111 10.20 -3.82 31.49
N ALA A 112 9.64 -3.87 32.69
CA ALA A 112 10.00 -4.86 33.69
C ALA A 112 9.74 -6.29 33.20
N ALA A 113 8.60 -6.52 32.53
CA ALA A 113 8.27 -7.84 31.97
C ALA A 113 9.26 -8.26 30.87
N LEU A 114 9.57 -7.37 29.91
CA LEU A 114 10.52 -7.63 28.83
C LEU A 114 11.91 -8.00 29.36
N ILE A 115 12.42 -7.23 30.34
CA ILE A 115 13.70 -7.47 30.98
C ILE A 115 13.72 -8.81 31.72
N ALA A 116 12.66 -9.10 32.48
CA ALA A 116 12.54 -10.37 33.21
C ALA A 116 12.48 -11.59 32.27
N VAL A 117 11.68 -11.50 31.22
CA VAL A 117 11.53 -12.57 30.22
C VAL A 117 12.82 -12.77 29.44
N HIS A 118 13.48 -11.69 29.00
CA HIS A 118 14.79 -11.77 28.35
C HIS A 118 15.83 -12.43 29.26
N GLY A 119 15.87 -12.04 30.54
CA GLY A 119 16.82 -12.63 31.51
C GLY A 119 16.62 -14.11 31.82
N ARG A 120 15.42 -14.68 31.55
CA ARG A 120 15.08 -16.09 31.84
C ARG A 120 15.04 -16.98 30.61
N SER A 121 14.72 -16.47 29.45
CA SER A 121 14.69 -17.24 28.19
C SER A 121 16.07 -17.31 27.55
N GLY A 122 16.69 -18.49 27.61
CA GLY A 122 17.96 -18.72 26.92
C GLY A 122 17.86 -18.61 25.39
N ARG A 123 16.66 -18.62 24.81
CA ARG A 123 16.44 -18.41 23.40
C ARG A 123 16.47 -16.91 23.07
N LEU A 124 15.82 -16.08 23.90
CA LEU A 124 15.80 -14.62 23.71
C LEU A 124 17.19 -14.01 23.95
N GLN A 125 17.98 -14.54 24.89
CA GLN A 125 19.36 -14.08 25.14
C GLN A 125 20.32 -14.30 23.96
N ARG A 126 19.98 -15.21 23.03
CA ARG A 126 20.82 -15.53 21.87
C ARG A 126 20.49 -14.71 20.63
N ILE A 127 19.42 -13.93 20.65
CA ILE A 127 19.02 -13.06 19.54
C ILE A 127 19.44 -11.61 19.84
N GLU A 128 19.56 -10.82 18.78
CA GLU A 128 19.79 -9.39 18.94
C GLU A 128 18.60 -8.73 19.67
N PRO A 129 18.82 -7.86 20.64
CA PRO A 129 17.76 -7.16 21.40
C PRO A 129 16.70 -6.55 20.49
N ARG A 130 17.11 -6.02 19.35
CA ARG A 130 16.22 -5.45 18.34
C ARG A 130 15.13 -6.41 17.86
N ARG A 131 15.45 -7.66 17.60
CA ARG A 131 14.45 -8.66 17.16
C ARG A 131 13.36 -8.88 18.19
N LEU A 132 13.66 -8.66 19.44
CA LEU A 132 12.68 -8.77 20.52
C LEU A 132 11.73 -7.57 20.49
N TYR A 133 12.26 -6.35 20.30
CA TYR A 133 11.43 -5.16 20.07
C TYR A 133 10.60 -5.32 18.80
N ASP A 134 11.17 -5.79 17.69
CA ASP A 134 10.44 -6.02 16.45
C ASP A 134 9.28 -7.01 16.65
N SER A 135 9.49 -8.08 17.41
CA SER A 135 8.40 -9.00 17.77
C SER A 135 7.34 -8.32 18.63
N TYR A 136 7.75 -7.56 19.64
CA TYR A 136 6.85 -6.81 20.49
C TYR A 136 6.01 -5.81 19.68
N MET A 137 6.64 -5.00 18.84
CA MET A 137 5.99 -3.99 18.01
C MET A 137 5.05 -4.60 16.95
N ASN A 138 5.37 -5.78 16.41
CA ASN A 138 4.45 -6.54 15.56
C ASN A 138 3.17 -6.93 16.30
N GLY A 139 3.32 -7.38 17.56
CA GLY A 139 2.17 -7.68 18.42
C GLY A 139 1.33 -6.44 18.71
N LEU A 140 1.96 -5.33 19.09
CA LEU A 140 1.32 -4.05 19.30
C LEU A 140 0.51 -3.62 18.06
N ALA A 141 1.14 -3.65 16.89
CA ALA A 141 0.46 -3.28 15.64
C ALA A 141 -0.73 -4.20 15.31
N SER A 142 -0.68 -5.47 15.71
CA SER A 142 -1.79 -6.42 15.50
C SER A 142 -3.04 -6.07 16.31
N ALA A 143 -2.90 -5.39 17.44
CA ALA A 143 -4.02 -4.93 18.27
C ALA A 143 -4.82 -3.80 17.60
N LEU A 144 -4.20 -3.05 16.68
CA LEU A 144 -4.85 -1.90 16.04
C LEU A 144 -5.90 -2.30 14.99
N GLY A 145 -5.98 -3.55 14.57
CA GLY A 145 -6.88 -3.97 13.51
C GLY A 145 -6.59 -3.31 12.15
N GLY A 146 -7.55 -3.42 11.22
CA GLY A 146 -7.49 -2.74 9.93
C GLY A 146 -6.24 -3.02 9.09
N ASN A 147 -5.61 -4.20 9.24
CA ASN A 147 -4.33 -4.55 8.60
C ASN A 147 -3.16 -3.63 9.00
N SER A 148 -3.16 -3.07 10.21
CA SER A 148 -2.02 -2.31 10.74
C SER A 148 -0.75 -3.17 10.72
N ARG A 149 0.38 -2.55 10.42
CA ARG A 149 1.66 -3.25 10.23
C ARG A 149 2.79 -2.47 10.86
N TYR A 150 3.68 -3.20 11.49
CA TYR A 150 4.97 -2.69 11.92
C TYR A 150 6.04 -3.01 10.88
N PHE A 151 6.95 -2.07 10.65
CA PHE A 151 8.13 -2.21 9.82
C PHE A 151 9.36 -1.86 10.64
N PRO A 152 10.28 -2.80 10.88
CA PRO A 152 11.58 -2.49 11.47
C PRO A 152 12.28 -1.37 10.71
N SER A 153 13.00 -0.49 11.41
CA SER A 153 13.65 0.64 10.74
C SER A 153 14.64 0.22 9.64
N GLU A 154 15.33 -0.90 9.81
CA GLU A 154 16.21 -1.43 8.75
C GLU A 154 15.41 -1.89 7.53
N GLU A 155 14.27 -2.54 7.72
CA GLU A 155 13.39 -2.94 6.63
C GLU A 155 12.86 -1.72 5.90
N PHE A 156 12.44 -0.71 6.65
CA PHE A 156 11.93 0.52 6.08
C PHE A 156 13.01 1.28 5.30
N TYR A 157 14.18 1.51 5.89
CA TYR A 157 15.28 2.18 5.19
C TYR A 157 15.80 1.36 4.01
N ALA A 158 15.95 0.05 4.15
CA ALA A 158 16.34 -0.82 3.05
C ALA A 158 15.33 -0.76 1.92
N TYR A 159 14.06 -0.60 2.24
CA TYR A 159 13.00 -0.41 1.29
C TYR A 159 13.07 0.98 0.60
N LEU A 160 13.35 2.05 1.35
CA LEU A 160 13.57 3.39 0.81
C LEU A 160 14.76 3.43 -0.17
N TYR A 161 15.86 2.82 0.21
CA TYR A 161 17.05 2.77 -0.64
C TYR A 161 16.88 1.86 -1.85
N ALA A 162 15.94 0.92 -1.82
CA ALA A 162 15.60 0.10 -2.97
C ALA A 162 15.12 0.90 -4.19
N ALA A 163 14.64 2.10 -3.96
CA ALA A 163 14.19 3.00 -5.01
C ALA A 163 15.31 3.48 -5.97
N ILE A 164 16.54 3.38 -5.55
CA ILE A 164 17.72 3.80 -6.33
C ILE A 164 18.60 2.63 -6.76
N ASP A 165 18.33 1.42 -6.24
CA ASP A 165 19.02 0.20 -6.60
C ASP A 165 18.33 -0.50 -7.77
N GLY A 166 19.08 -1.30 -8.50
CA GLY A 166 18.55 -2.26 -9.45
C GLY A 166 17.84 -3.39 -8.73
N LEU A 167 16.80 -3.92 -9.33
CA LEU A 167 16.02 -5.06 -8.82
C LEU A 167 15.83 -6.10 -9.92
N VAL A 168 15.56 -7.31 -9.49
CA VAL A 168 15.05 -8.39 -10.33
C VAL A 168 13.62 -8.70 -9.91
N ASP A 169 12.67 -8.52 -10.82
CA ASP A 169 11.25 -8.73 -10.55
C ASP A 169 10.88 -10.21 -10.77
N LEU A 170 10.48 -10.86 -9.67
CA LEU A 170 10.09 -12.27 -9.64
C LEU A 170 8.76 -12.43 -8.90
N THR A 171 7.90 -13.28 -9.42
CA THR A 171 6.74 -13.78 -8.67
C THR A 171 7.02 -15.23 -8.28
N TYR A 172 6.96 -15.53 -6.99
CA TYR A 172 7.36 -16.82 -6.46
C TYR A 172 6.48 -17.30 -5.30
N VAL A 173 6.55 -18.59 -5.01
CA VAL A 173 6.01 -19.22 -3.81
C VAL A 173 7.17 -19.79 -3.01
N PRO A 174 7.32 -19.48 -1.71
CA PRO A 174 8.26 -20.16 -0.85
C PRO A 174 7.95 -21.66 -0.77
N VAL A 175 8.97 -22.50 -0.94
CA VAL A 175 8.92 -23.94 -0.81
C VAL A 175 10.09 -24.42 0.08
N ALA A 176 10.09 -25.68 0.47
CA ALA A 176 11.12 -26.20 1.40
C ALA A 176 12.54 -26.03 0.85
N GLU A 177 12.73 -26.16 -0.46
CA GLU A 177 14.02 -26.09 -1.14
C GLU A 177 14.44 -24.65 -1.50
N GLY A 178 13.52 -23.68 -1.46
CA GLY A 178 13.78 -22.28 -1.86
C GLY A 178 12.56 -21.53 -2.37
N LEU A 179 12.67 -20.91 -3.55
CA LEU A 179 11.64 -20.07 -4.15
C LEU A 179 11.18 -20.67 -5.48
N ARG A 180 9.96 -21.18 -5.56
CA ARG A 180 9.39 -21.68 -6.82
C ARG A 180 8.83 -20.51 -7.61
N LEU A 181 9.29 -20.34 -8.83
CA LEU A 181 8.84 -19.28 -9.73
C LEU A 181 7.43 -19.53 -10.24
N VAL A 182 6.56 -18.54 -10.08
CA VAL A 182 5.19 -18.51 -10.61
C VAL A 182 5.14 -17.78 -11.95
N SER A 183 5.83 -16.64 -12.03
CA SER A 183 5.97 -15.88 -13.27
C SER A 183 7.26 -15.04 -13.26
N LEU A 184 7.68 -14.67 -14.46
CA LEU A 184 8.83 -13.80 -14.72
C LEU A 184 8.31 -12.52 -15.40
N ASP A 185 8.86 -11.36 -15.02
CA ASP A 185 8.61 -10.15 -15.82
C ASP A 185 9.32 -10.29 -17.17
N ARG A 186 8.54 -10.27 -18.24
CA ARG A 186 9.06 -10.38 -19.63
C ARG A 186 10.03 -9.26 -20.01
N ARG A 187 9.98 -8.12 -19.30
CA ARG A 187 10.90 -7.00 -19.53
C ARG A 187 12.27 -7.24 -18.94
N GLY A 188 12.37 -8.17 -18.00
CA GLY A 188 13.55 -8.40 -17.20
C GLY A 188 14.61 -9.28 -17.81
N HIS A 189 14.43 -9.76 -19.02
CA HIS A 189 15.39 -10.61 -19.70
C HIS A 189 15.80 -11.89 -18.94
N LEU A 190 15.10 -12.26 -17.87
CA LEU A 190 15.42 -13.44 -17.08
C LEU A 190 15.04 -14.73 -17.78
N ASP A 191 13.96 -14.68 -18.56
CA ASP A 191 13.58 -15.76 -19.48
C ASP A 191 14.66 -15.96 -20.56
N ALA A 192 15.19 -14.87 -21.12
CA ALA A 192 16.32 -14.91 -22.06
C ALA A 192 17.61 -15.40 -21.38
N ALA A 193 17.79 -15.15 -20.08
CA ALA A 193 18.90 -15.69 -19.29
C ALA A 193 18.73 -17.18 -18.98
N GLY A 194 17.54 -17.75 -19.21
CA GLY A 194 17.25 -19.17 -19.07
C GLY A 194 16.42 -19.59 -17.87
N LEU A 195 15.93 -18.64 -17.03
CA LEU A 195 14.94 -18.93 -15.99
C LEU A 195 13.59 -19.29 -16.63
N LYS A 196 12.86 -20.20 -15.98
CA LYS A 196 11.54 -20.64 -16.42
C LYS A 196 10.55 -20.67 -15.26
N THR A 197 9.28 -20.56 -15.57
CA THR A 197 8.19 -20.85 -14.63
C THR A 197 8.34 -22.28 -14.10
N ASN A 198 8.05 -22.47 -12.81
CA ASN A 198 8.25 -23.68 -12.01
C ASN A 198 9.71 -23.98 -11.63
N ASP A 199 10.71 -23.25 -12.09
CA ASP A 199 12.06 -23.36 -11.53
C ASP A 199 12.04 -23.07 -10.02
N VAL A 200 12.89 -23.75 -9.24
CA VAL A 200 13.09 -23.47 -7.82
C VAL A 200 14.46 -22.83 -7.63
N ILE A 201 14.48 -21.54 -7.26
CA ILE A 201 15.72 -20.82 -6.93
C ILE A 201 16.16 -21.24 -5.51
N THR A 202 17.26 -21.97 -5.41
CA THR A 202 17.81 -22.43 -4.12
C THR A 202 18.80 -21.44 -3.52
N HIS A 203 19.55 -20.70 -4.36
CA HIS A 203 20.50 -19.68 -3.92
C HIS A 203 20.46 -18.47 -4.84
N ILE A 204 20.68 -17.31 -4.26
CA ILE A 204 20.92 -16.02 -4.94
C ILE A 204 22.28 -15.50 -4.48
N ASP A 205 23.19 -15.24 -5.43
CA ASP A 205 24.56 -14.80 -5.14
C ASP A 205 25.23 -15.64 -4.03
N SER A 206 25.12 -16.98 -4.14
CA SER A 206 25.63 -17.98 -3.17
C SER A 206 24.92 -18.02 -1.81
N LYS A 207 23.88 -17.21 -1.58
CA LYS A 207 23.10 -17.22 -0.33
C LYS A 207 21.85 -18.08 -0.52
N ALA A 208 21.63 -19.05 0.39
CA ALA A 208 20.46 -19.91 0.36
C ALA A 208 19.18 -19.10 0.51
N THR A 209 18.11 -19.51 -0.19
CA THR A 209 16.80 -18.86 -0.19
C THR A 209 15.77 -19.58 0.69
N ALA A 210 16.00 -20.85 0.99
CA ALA A 210 15.12 -21.66 1.84
C ALA A 210 14.95 -21.05 3.24
N GLY A 211 13.70 -20.97 3.70
CA GLY A 211 13.35 -20.49 5.05
C GLY A 211 13.53 -18.99 5.27
N ARG A 212 13.87 -18.22 4.22
CA ARG A 212 14.01 -16.77 4.34
C ARG A 212 12.65 -16.07 4.31
N SER A 213 12.57 -14.99 5.07
CA SER A 213 11.45 -14.08 5.00
C SER A 213 11.38 -13.40 3.63
N ARG A 214 10.20 -12.89 3.28
CA ARG A 214 9.98 -12.09 2.06
C ARG A 214 10.99 -10.94 1.92
N PHE A 215 11.29 -10.28 3.03
CA PHE A 215 12.21 -9.15 3.07
C PHE A 215 13.67 -9.57 2.80
N GLU A 216 14.14 -10.66 3.44
CA GLU A 216 15.48 -11.17 3.18
C GLU A 216 15.68 -11.59 1.72
N VAL A 217 14.66 -12.23 1.12
CA VAL A 217 14.67 -12.53 -0.32
C VAL A 217 14.76 -11.26 -1.15
N TYR A 218 13.94 -10.26 -0.83
CA TYR A 218 13.97 -8.98 -1.51
C TYR A 218 15.36 -8.32 -1.44
N SER A 219 15.99 -8.35 -0.26
CA SER A 219 17.36 -7.84 -0.07
C SER A 219 18.41 -8.57 -0.91
N LEU A 220 18.19 -9.86 -1.24
CA LEU A 220 19.08 -10.61 -2.14
C LEU A 220 18.87 -10.24 -3.62
N LEU A 221 17.63 -9.92 -4.00
CA LEU A 221 17.28 -9.59 -5.39
C LEU A 221 17.76 -8.20 -5.80
N ARG A 222 17.88 -7.28 -4.84
CA ARG A 222 18.32 -5.90 -5.09
C ARG A 222 19.84 -5.76 -5.12
N GLY A 223 20.31 -4.67 -5.68
CA GLY A 223 21.73 -4.25 -5.70
C GLY A 223 21.94 -3.13 -6.73
N PRO A 224 23.16 -2.64 -6.90
CA PRO A 224 23.43 -1.57 -7.86
C PRO A 224 22.91 -1.94 -9.26
N VAL A 225 22.34 -0.94 -9.95
CA VAL A 225 21.86 -1.10 -11.33
C VAL A 225 22.97 -1.63 -12.21
N ASP A 226 22.64 -2.45 -13.19
CA ASP A 226 23.54 -3.09 -14.15
C ASP A 226 24.50 -4.14 -13.55
N THR A 227 24.35 -4.50 -12.26
CA THR A 227 25.13 -5.59 -11.67
C THR A 227 24.55 -6.96 -12.00
N LYS A 228 25.43 -7.95 -12.07
CA LYS A 228 25.03 -9.36 -12.25
C LYS A 228 24.40 -9.91 -10.97
N ILE A 229 23.46 -10.83 -11.15
CA ILE A 229 22.85 -11.65 -10.12
C ILE A 229 22.91 -13.11 -10.55
N VAL A 230 23.27 -13.99 -9.64
CA VAL A 230 23.50 -15.42 -9.94
C VAL A 230 22.47 -16.28 -9.23
N PHE A 231 21.79 -17.14 -9.97
CA PHE A 231 20.78 -18.05 -9.46
C PHE A 231 21.22 -19.52 -9.57
N ASN A 232 21.26 -20.24 -8.46
CA ASN A 232 21.29 -21.69 -8.49
C ASN A 232 19.87 -22.22 -8.50
N VAL A 233 19.58 -23.12 -9.42
CA VAL A 233 18.21 -23.50 -9.76
C VAL A 233 18.04 -25.02 -9.79
N LEU A 234 16.92 -25.49 -9.23
CA LEU A 234 16.39 -26.83 -9.50
C LEU A 234 15.33 -26.71 -10.60
N ARG A 235 15.41 -27.52 -11.62
CA ARG A 235 14.40 -27.69 -12.66
C ARG A 235 13.97 -29.13 -12.69
N ASP A 236 12.65 -29.38 -12.59
CA ASP A 236 12.07 -30.71 -12.50
C ASP A 236 12.69 -31.57 -11.37
N GLY A 237 13.14 -30.91 -10.28
CA GLY A 237 13.77 -31.54 -9.11
C GLY A 237 15.28 -31.76 -9.22
N GLU A 238 15.90 -31.51 -10.38
CA GLU A 238 17.33 -31.67 -10.60
C GLU A 238 18.07 -30.33 -10.64
N ALA A 239 19.27 -30.30 -10.07
CA ALA A 239 20.10 -29.10 -10.10
C ALA A 239 20.61 -28.84 -11.53
N LEU A 240 20.47 -27.61 -12.00
CA LEU A 240 21.08 -27.23 -13.28
C LEU A 240 22.61 -27.30 -13.19
N PRO A 241 23.28 -27.78 -14.25
CA PRO A 241 24.74 -27.97 -14.26
C PRO A 241 25.53 -26.67 -14.17
N SER A 242 24.89 -25.54 -14.47
CA SER A 242 25.47 -24.22 -14.37
C SER A 242 24.46 -23.23 -13.80
N PRO A 243 24.88 -22.26 -12.99
CA PRO A 243 23.99 -21.23 -12.49
C PRO A 243 23.49 -20.33 -13.62
N ILE A 244 22.29 -19.81 -13.46
CA ILE A 244 21.72 -18.80 -14.37
C ILE A 244 22.18 -17.42 -13.91
N VAL A 245 22.68 -16.63 -14.86
CA VAL A 245 23.17 -15.28 -14.59
C VAL A 245 22.21 -14.28 -15.22
N GLY A 246 21.54 -13.52 -14.36
CA GLY A 246 20.73 -12.36 -14.74
C GLY A 246 21.47 -11.04 -14.52
N GLN A 247 20.75 -9.95 -14.72
CA GLN A 247 21.24 -8.59 -14.46
C GLN A 247 20.17 -7.83 -13.67
N ARG A 248 20.60 -7.04 -12.70
CA ARG A 248 19.74 -6.09 -12.00
C ARG A 248 19.54 -4.86 -12.87
N TRP A 249 18.30 -4.45 -13.06
CA TRP A 249 17.98 -3.25 -13.83
C TRP A 249 17.11 -2.32 -12.99
N LEU A 250 17.09 -1.05 -13.39
CA LEU A 250 16.14 -0.11 -12.80
C LEU A 250 14.72 -0.53 -13.24
N VAL A 251 13.95 -1.06 -12.32
CA VAL A 251 12.55 -1.40 -12.58
C VAL A 251 11.77 -0.09 -12.60
N GLU A 252 11.46 0.39 -13.80
CA GLU A 252 10.50 1.49 -13.92
C GLU A 252 9.10 0.97 -13.57
N PRO A 253 8.33 1.69 -12.72
CA PRO A 253 6.96 1.30 -12.43
C PRO A 253 6.18 1.19 -13.74
N ARG A 254 5.28 0.21 -13.83
CA ARG A 254 4.23 0.27 -14.83
C ARG A 254 3.40 1.51 -14.55
N SER A 255 3.68 2.59 -15.27
CA SER A 255 2.95 3.82 -15.06
C SER A 255 1.53 3.68 -15.62
N PHE A 256 1.39 3.26 -16.85
CA PHE A 256 0.13 2.95 -17.54
C PHE A 256 0.45 2.32 -18.90
N THR A 257 -0.55 1.71 -19.53
CA THR A 257 -0.49 1.41 -20.96
C THR A 257 -1.35 2.40 -21.74
N PHE A 258 -0.89 2.79 -22.91
CA PHE A 258 -1.61 3.68 -23.81
C PHE A 258 -1.83 2.99 -25.17
N ARG A 259 -3.07 3.07 -25.67
CA ARG A 259 -3.39 2.67 -27.03
C ARG A 259 -4.45 3.58 -27.63
N ARG A 260 -4.43 3.74 -28.93
CA ARG A 260 -5.48 4.47 -29.65
C ARG A 260 -6.28 3.46 -30.49
N THR A 261 -7.58 3.42 -30.25
CA THR A 261 -8.48 2.45 -30.90
C THR A 261 -9.78 3.14 -31.30
N GLY A 262 -10.16 3.05 -32.57
CA GLY A 262 -11.42 3.65 -33.06
C GLY A 262 -11.54 5.17 -32.85
N GLY A 263 -10.41 5.88 -32.75
CA GLY A 263 -10.38 7.32 -32.45
C GLY A 263 -10.48 7.66 -30.96
N VAL A 264 -10.52 6.68 -30.06
CA VAL A 264 -10.55 6.84 -28.60
C VAL A 264 -9.14 6.63 -28.04
N ALA A 265 -8.73 7.51 -27.12
CA ALA A 265 -7.52 7.35 -26.32
C ALA A 265 -7.81 6.42 -25.12
N VAL A 266 -7.19 5.27 -25.05
CA VAL A 266 -7.39 4.28 -23.98
C VAL A 266 -6.15 4.25 -23.11
N TYR A 267 -6.33 4.56 -21.83
CA TYR A 267 -5.32 4.48 -20.77
C TYR A 267 -5.72 3.40 -19.79
N ASP A 268 -4.87 2.40 -19.65
CA ASP A 268 -5.02 1.32 -18.67
C ASP A 268 -4.01 1.57 -17.54
N LEU A 269 -4.51 1.81 -16.32
CA LEU A 269 -3.75 2.24 -15.14
C LEU A 269 -3.94 1.23 -13.99
N PRO A 270 -3.31 0.05 -14.04
CA PRO A 270 -3.51 -1.00 -13.06
C PRO A 270 -2.92 -0.67 -11.68
N VAL A 271 -1.99 0.27 -11.62
CA VAL A 271 -1.36 0.75 -10.39
C VAL A 271 -1.34 2.27 -10.39
N LEU A 272 -2.02 2.87 -9.41
CA LEU A 272 -2.03 4.32 -9.25
C LEU A 272 -0.93 4.78 -8.29
N ASN A 273 -0.11 5.72 -8.75
CA ASN A 273 0.82 6.51 -7.95
C ASN A 273 1.01 7.88 -8.60
N GLU A 274 1.62 8.83 -7.91
CA GLU A 274 1.79 10.19 -8.43
C GLU A 274 2.61 10.24 -9.73
N LEU A 275 3.59 9.36 -9.90
CA LEU A 275 4.41 9.29 -11.11
C LEU A 275 3.59 8.82 -12.30
N ALA A 276 2.81 7.74 -12.12
CA ALA A 276 1.91 7.22 -13.13
C ALA A 276 0.88 8.28 -13.55
N ALA A 277 0.27 8.95 -12.57
CA ALA A 277 -0.66 10.06 -12.82
C ALA A 277 -0.01 11.22 -13.57
N GLY A 278 1.20 11.63 -13.16
CA GLY A 278 1.96 12.69 -13.83
C GLY A 278 2.41 12.32 -15.24
N ALA A 279 2.78 11.06 -15.47
CA ALA A 279 3.13 10.57 -16.80
C ALA A 279 1.90 10.50 -17.72
N LEU A 280 0.74 10.08 -17.19
CA LEU A 280 -0.53 10.07 -17.89
C LEU A 280 -0.94 11.49 -18.29
N ALA A 281 -0.85 12.47 -17.38
CA ALA A 281 -1.15 13.87 -17.68
C ALA A 281 -0.27 14.43 -18.80
N LYS A 282 1.03 14.10 -18.83
CA LYS A 282 1.93 14.47 -19.92
C LYS A 282 1.52 13.81 -21.25
N SER A 283 1.14 12.53 -21.22
CA SER A 283 0.66 11.83 -22.41
C SER A 283 -0.64 12.46 -22.94
N LEU A 284 -1.59 12.79 -22.07
CA LEU A 284 -2.83 13.50 -22.43
C LEU A 284 -2.53 14.84 -23.11
N ALA A 285 -1.63 15.64 -22.54
CA ALA A 285 -1.26 16.94 -23.11
C ALA A 285 -0.66 16.86 -24.53
N VAL A 286 -0.03 15.74 -24.86
CA VAL A 286 0.47 15.46 -26.21
C VAL A 286 -0.65 15.00 -27.12
N GLU A 287 -1.47 14.05 -26.66
CA GLU A 287 -2.53 13.42 -27.48
C GLU A 287 -3.67 14.39 -27.83
N THR A 288 -4.05 15.28 -26.92
CA THR A 288 -5.12 16.28 -27.15
C THR A 288 -4.72 17.39 -28.11
N LYS A 289 -3.40 17.68 -28.21
CA LYS A 289 -2.87 18.74 -29.11
C LYS A 289 -2.38 18.21 -30.47
N ARG A 290 -2.54 16.93 -30.74
CA ARG A 290 -2.10 16.33 -32.01
C ARG A 290 -2.94 16.86 -33.18
N THR A 291 -2.29 17.54 -34.12
CA THR A 291 -2.86 18.08 -35.34
C THR A 291 -2.18 17.59 -36.62
N ASP A 292 -1.32 16.58 -36.50
CA ASP A 292 -0.56 16.06 -37.63
C ASP A 292 -1.48 15.38 -38.67
N VAL A 293 -1.10 15.44 -39.95
CA VAL A 293 -1.85 14.85 -41.04
C VAL A 293 -2.08 13.36 -40.77
N GLY A 294 -3.33 12.96 -40.56
CA GLY A 294 -3.75 11.61 -40.20
C GLY A 294 -3.89 11.33 -38.67
N ASN A 295 -3.53 12.28 -37.81
CA ASN A 295 -3.62 12.19 -36.36
C ASN A 295 -4.48 13.32 -35.78
N GLN A 296 -5.81 13.18 -35.86
CA GLN A 296 -6.71 14.10 -35.20
C GLN A 296 -6.75 13.86 -33.67
N PRO A 297 -7.13 14.88 -32.85
CA PRO A 297 -7.40 14.68 -31.43
C PRO A 297 -8.34 13.49 -31.19
N PRO A 298 -8.24 12.78 -30.06
CA PRO A 298 -9.15 11.70 -29.77
C PRO A 298 -10.59 12.21 -29.61
N LYS A 299 -11.57 11.37 -29.97
CA LYS A 299 -13.00 11.65 -29.77
C LYS A 299 -13.40 11.64 -28.30
N GLY A 300 -12.60 10.98 -27.47
CA GLY A 300 -12.81 10.83 -26.04
C GLY A 300 -11.72 9.96 -25.42
N ILE A 301 -11.77 9.84 -24.11
CA ILE A 301 -10.79 9.15 -23.29
C ILE A 301 -11.49 8.02 -22.53
N LEU A 302 -10.94 6.81 -22.59
CA LEU A 302 -11.29 5.72 -21.71
C LEU A 302 -10.14 5.50 -20.74
N LEU A 303 -10.42 5.70 -19.45
CA LEU A 303 -9.50 5.46 -18.34
C LEU A 303 -9.91 4.18 -17.64
N ASP A 304 -9.10 3.14 -17.77
CA ASP A 304 -9.31 1.85 -17.13
C ASP A 304 -8.56 1.83 -15.80
N LEU A 305 -9.30 1.86 -14.69
CA LEU A 305 -8.81 1.81 -13.31
C LEU A 305 -9.05 0.44 -12.68
N ARG A 306 -9.41 -0.56 -13.47
CA ARG A 306 -9.58 -1.92 -12.97
C ARG A 306 -8.28 -2.42 -12.35
N GLY A 307 -8.40 -3.08 -11.20
CA GLY A 307 -7.27 -3.65 -10.49
C GLY A 307 -6.87 -5.04 -11.02
N GLU A 308 -5.73 -5.52 -10.55
CA GLU A 308 -5.36 -6.92 -10.73
C GLU A 308 -5.93 -7.76 -9.57
N PRO A 309 -6.44 -8.98 -9.85
CA PRO A 309 -6.88 -9.88 -8.78
C PRO A 309 -5.76 -10.09 -7.77
N PRO A 310 -6.09 -10.20 -6.46
CA PRO A 310 -5.09 -10.46 -5.44
C PRO A 310 -4.41 -11.80 -5.74
N VAL A 311 -3.08 -11.80 -5.68
CA VAL A 311 -2.34 -13.07 -5.72
C VAL A 311 -2.65 -13.87 -4.47
N PRO A 312 -2.75 -15.22 -4.55
CA PRO A 312 -2.91 -16.07 -3.38
C PRO A 312 -1.92 -15.70 -2.28
N SER A 313 -2.33 -15.82 -1.01
CA SER A 313 -1.52 -15.38 0.14
C SER A 313 -0.15 -16.04 0.23
N ASN A 314 0.02 -17.21 -0.38
CA ASN A 314 1.29 -17.93 -0.50
C ASN A 314 2.16 -17.49 -1.70
N VAL A 315 1.63 -16.63 -2.58
CA VAL A 315 2.38 -16.09 -3.72
C VAL A 315 2.99 -14.75 -3.34
N VAL A 316 4.28 -14.60 -3.55
CA VAL A 316 5.01 -13.36 -3.29
C VAL A 316 5.43 -12.76 -4.63
N ARG A 317 5.01 -11.52 -4.89
CA ARG A 317 5.61 -10.69 -5.94
C ARG A 317 6.73 -9.87 -5.32
N SER A 318 7.90 -9.85 -5.93
CA SER A 318 8.88 -8.83 -5.59
C SER A 318 8.28 -7.46 -5.93
N PRO A 319 8.38 -6.49 -5.01
CA PRO A 319 7.76 -5.20 -5.24
C PRO A 319 8.38 -4.53 -6.47
N SER A 320 7.59 -4.37 -7.52
CA SER A 320 7.93 -3.54 -8.67
C SER A 320 7.73 -2.06 -8.31
N VAL A 321 8.47 -1.58 -7.33
CA VAL A 321 8.43 -0.18 -6.94
C VAL A 321 9.66 0.52 -7.49
N ALA A 322 9.50 1.21 -8.56
CA ALA A 322 10.39 2.27 -8.89
C ALA A 322 9.86 3.56 -8.27
N LEU A 323 10.59 4.10 -7.37
CA LEU A 323 10.50 5.50 -7.03
C LEU A 323 11.24 6.29 -8.12
N GLY A 324 10.61 7.35 -8.56
CA GLY A 324 10.99 8.15 -9.73
C GLY A 324 12.37 8.78 -9.75
N PRO A 325 12.57 9.73 -10.68
CA PRO A 325 13.87 9.99 -11.28
C PRO A 325 14.84 10.70 -10.35
N LYS A 326 16.11 10.36 -10.54
CA LYS A 326 17.37 11.09 -10.29
C LYS A 326 17.24 12.53 -9.70
N ARG A 327 16.68 12.70 -8.51
CA ARG A 327 16.88 13.93 -7.74
C ARG A 327 17.53 13.61 -6.40
N ARG A 328 18.72 14.21 -6.19
CA ARG A 328 19.48 14.18 -4.93
C ARG A 328 18.88 15.10 -3.86
N ASP A 329 17.59 15.35 -3.91
CA ASP A 329 16.91 16.18 -2.92
C ASP A 329 16.17 15.29 -1.93
N TRP A 330 16.83 15.06 -0.81
CA TRP A 330 16.36 14.19 0.27
C TRP A 330 15.20 14.81 1.07
N SER A 331 14.94 16.12 0.95
CA SER A 331 13.87 16.80 1.68
C SER A 331 12.47 16.44 1.14
N SER A 332 12.39 15.98 -0.11
CA SER A 332 11.14 15.55 -0.74
C SER A 332 10.90 14.03 -0.63
N LEU A 333 11.89 13.26 -0.15
CA LEU A 333 11.79 11.80 -0.09
C LEU A 333 10.72 11.34 0.92
N GLY A 334 10.57 12.04 2.05
CA GLY A 334 9.56 11.75 3.07
C GLY A 334 8.14 11.74 2.51
N SER A 335 7.76 12.75 1.74
CA SER A 335 6.43 12.84 1.13
C SER A 335 6.18 11.80 0.03
N TYR A 336 7.23 11.40 -0.70
CA TYR A 336 7.15 10.33 -1.71
C TYR A 336 6.91 8.94 -1.10
N ILE A 337 7.45 8.73 0.08
CA ILE A 337 7.37 7.46 0.80
C ILE A 337 6.01 7.27 1.43
N ASP A 338 5.46 8.34 2.00
CA ASP A 338 4.13 8.30 2.60
C ASP A 338 3.03 8.03 1.56
N ALA A 339 3.19 8.55 0.34
CA ALA A 339 2.12 8.56 -0.63
C ALA A 339 2.00 7.30 -1.50
N GLY A 340 3.09 6.62 -1.85
CA GLY A 340 3.01 5.66 -2.98
C GLY A 340 3.11 4.20 -2.59
N PHE A 341 3.95 3.88 -1.63
CA PHE A 341 4.33 2.49 -1.36
C PHE A 341 3.44 1.78 -0.34
N MET A 342 3.07 2.51 0.69
CA MET A 342 2.29 1.96 1.79
C MET A 342 0.78 1.96 1.51
N ALA A 343 0.34 2.67 0.48
CA ALA A 343 -1.07 2.75 0.07
C ALA A 343 -1.56 1.52 -0.72
N GLY A 344 -0.65 0.62 -1.15
CA GLY A 344 -1.01 -0.51 -2.00
C GLY A 344 -1.23 -0.13 -3.48
N PRO A 345 -1.75 -1.07 -4.32
CA PRO A 345 -1.86 -0.87 -5.77
C PRO A 345 -2.81 0.27 -6.17
N GLY A 346 -3.79 0.59 -5.35
CA GLY A 346 -4.75 1.67 -5.59
C GLY A 346 -4.22 3.07 -5.35
N GLY A 347 -3.06 3.23 -4.72
CA GLY A 347 -2.42 4.51 -4.45
C GLY A 347 -3.02 5.29 -3.27
N SER A 348 -2.38 6.41 -2.96
CA SER A 348 -2.75 7.34 -1.89
C SER A 348 -3.80 8.37 -2.35
N PRO A 349 -4.39 9.15 -1.43
CA PRO A 349 -5.22 10.30 -1.77
C PRO A 349 -4.48 11.34 -2.64
N GLU A 350 -3.17 11.53 -2.44
CA GLU A 350 -2.33 12.44 -3.22
C GLU A 350 -2.16 11.93 -4.66
N ALA A 351 -1.99 10.62 -4.84
CA ALA A 351 -1.96 10.00 -6.15
C ALA A 351 -3.31 10.13 -6.87
N ALA A 352 -4.43 9.98 -6.13
CA ALA A 352 -5.77 10.26 -6.65
C ALA A 352 -5.92 11.71 -7.08
N ARG A 353 -5.45 12.68 -6.26
CA ARG A 353 -5.43 14.11 -6.62
C ARG A 353 -4.65 14.35 -7.90
N ALA A 354 -3.45 13.77 -8.01
CA ALA A 354 -2.62 13.93 -9.20
C ALA A 354 -3.32 13.40 -10.46
N LEU A 355 -4.02 12.25 -10.36
CA LEU A 355 -4.79 11.68 -11.46
C LEU A 355 -6.01 12.55 -11.81
N VAL A 356 -6.79 12.95 -10.80
CA VAL A 356 -7.99 13.79 -11.01
C VAL A 356 -7.64 15.13 -11.64
N THR A 357 -6.52 15.75 -11.23
CA THR A 357 -6.01 17.02 -11.81
C THR A 357 -5.70 16.90 -13.31
N ALA A 358 -5.45 15.69 -13.82
CA ALA A 358 -5.30 15.47 -15.26
C ALA A 358 -6.63 15.60 -16.04
N PHE A 359 -7.77 15.75 -15.37
CA PHE A 359 -9.11 15.83 -15.95
C PHE A 359 -9.96 16.97 -15.40
N MET A 360 -9.54 17.60 -14.29
CA MET A 360 -10.25 18.69 -13.62
C MET A 360 -9.25 19.72 -13.12
N SER A 361 -9.52 21.01 -13.35
CA SER A 361 -8.67 22.11 -12.87
C SER A 361 -8.94 22.51 -11.42
N ASP A 362 -10.10 22.17 -10.89
CA ASP A 362 -10.58 22.53 -9.55
C ASP A 362 -11.62 21.52 -9.04
N GLY A 363 -12.02 21.66 -7.79
CA GLY A 363 -13.04 20.84 -7.14
C GLY A 363 -12.49 19.85 -6.13
N VAL A 364 -13.36 19.36 -5.28
CA VAL A 364 -13.01 18.42 -4.21
C VAL A 364 -12.68 17.04 -4.81
N VAL A 365 -11.56 16.47 -4.40
CA VAL A 365 -11.14 15.10 -4.73
C VAL A 365 -11.57 14.13 -3.63
N VAL A 366 -11.26 14.46 -2.38
CA VAL A 366 -11.61 13.63 -1.22
C VAL A 366 -11.72 14.48 0.04
N ARG A 367 -12.63 14.10 0.90
CA ARG A 367 -12.71 14.57 2.28
C ARG A 367 -12.17 13.47 3.18
N GLN A 368 -11.13 13.78 3.95
CA GLN A 368 -10.55 12.86 4.89
C GLN A 368 -11.14 13.16 6.27
N ARG A 369 -11.80 12.18 6.87
CA ARG A 369 -12.37 12.30 8.21
C ARG A 369 -11.61 11.45 9.20
N SER A 370 -11.13 12.09 10.26
CA SER A 370 -10.38 11.48 11.33
C SER A 370 -11.15 11.55 12.65
N ARG A 371 -10.94 10.58 13.53
CA ARG A 371 -11.43 10.64 14.92
C ARG A 371 -10.85 11.83 15.69
N GLN A 372 -9.65 12.24 15.32
CA GLN A 372 -9.01 13.39 15.96
C GLN A 372 -9.74 14.70 15.64
N ARG A 373 -10.16 15.42 16.66
CA ARG A 373 -10.85 16.71 16.50
C ARG A 373 -9.97 17.70 15.75
N GLY A 374 -10.50 18.24 14.65
CA GLY A 374 -9.80 19.24 13.83
C GLY A 374 -8.77 18.65 12.84
N ALA A 375 -8.65 17.33 12.75
CA ALA A 375 -7.77 16.67 11.78
C ALA A 375 -8.46 16.36 10.45
N ASP A 376 -9.75 16.65 10.31
CA ASP A 376 -10.45 16.55 9.03
C ASP A 376 -9.80 17.44 7.98
N THR A 377 -9.53 16.88 6.81
CA THR A 377 -8.89 17.60 5.72
C THR A 377 -9.66 17.40 4.42
N VAL A 378 -9.51 18.36 3.50
CA VAL A 378 -10.07 18.28 2.16
C VAL A 378 -8.93 18.39 1.16
N ILE A 379 -8.84 17.41 0.27
CA ILE A 379 -7.91 17.45 -0.85
C ILE A 379 -8.68 17.88 -2.09
N GLU A 380 -8.18 18.91 -2.77
CA GLU A 380 -8.77 19.49 -3.96
C GLU A 380 -7.89 19.29 -5.19
N ALA A 381 -8.50 19.14 -6.33
CA ALA A 381 -7.83 19.23 -7.62
C ALA A 381 -7.29 20.66 -7.81
N GLY A 382 -6.19 20.80 -8.52
CA GLY A 382 -5.62 22.12 -8.79
C GLY A 382 -4.54 22.04 -9.86
N GLY A 383 -4.67 22.89 -10.87
CA GLY A 383 -3.71 22.94 -11.97
C GLY A 383 -4.36 23.12 -13.33
N ILE A 384 -3.72 22.60 -14.35
CA ILE A 384 -4.17 22.65 -15.74
C ILE A 384 -4.75 21.28 -16.10
N ASP A 385 -5.96 21.27 -16.67
CA ASP A 385 -6.57 20.07 -17.23
C ASP A 385 -6.04 19.83 -18.67
N PRO A 386 -5.13 18.86 -18.86
CA PRO A 386 -4.60 18.54 -20.18
C PRO A 386 -5.55 17.70 -21.04
N SER A 387 -6.68 17.23 -20.50
CA SER A 387 -7.64 16.41 -21.24
C SER A 387 -8.51 17.21 -22.22
N ASP A 388 -8.41 18.54 -22.18
CA ASP A 388 -9.17 19.48 -23.04
C ASP A 388 -10.70 19.22 -22.98
N GLN A 389 -11.19 18.86 -21.79
CA GLN A 389 -12.61 18.54 -21.54
C GLN A 389 -13.20 17.45 -22.46
N LEU A 390 -12.38 16.65 -23.11
CA LEU A 390 -12.85 15.54 -23.94
C LEU A 390 -13.78 14.61 -23.15
N PRO A 391 -14.76 13.96 -23.81
CA PRO A 391 -15.59 12.93 -23.19
C PRO A 391 -14.73 11.89 -22.45
N LEU A 392 -15.06 11.60 -21.19
CA LEU A 392 -14.31 10.71 -20.32
C LEU A 392 -15.19 9.58 -19.80
N VAL A 393 -14.79 8.36 -20.06
CA VAL A 393 -15.34 7.15 -19.42
C VAL A 393 -14.29 6.57 -18.51
N VAL A 394 -14.67 6.27 -17.27
CA VAL A 394 -13.83 5.58 -16.29
C VAL A 394 -14.37 4.17 -16.06
N VAL A 395 -13.52 3.17 -16.19
CA VAL A 395 -13.88 1.77 -15.98
C VAL A 395 -13.33 1.33 -14.62
N VAL A 396 -14.20 0.71 -13.81
CA VAL A 396 -13.88 0.22 -12.47
C VAL A 396 -14.37 -1.21 -12.28
N ASP A 397 -13.77 -1.92 -11.32
CA ASP A 397 -14.15 -3.29 -10.94
C ASP A 397 -13.97 -3.53 -9.43
N SER A 398 -14.19 -4.78 -9.00
CA SER A 398 -14.04 -5.18 -7.59
C SER A 398 -12.59 -5.14 -7.08
N PHE A 399 -11.60 -4.98 -7.95
CA PHE A 399 -10.19 -4.84 -7.61
C PHE A 399 -9.69 -3.40 -7.69
N THR A 400 -10.55 -2.46 -8.10
CA THR A 400 -10.29 -1.03 -7.96
C THR A 400 -10.31 -0.67 -6.47
N VAL A 401 -9.19 -0.18 -5.93
CA VAL A 401 -8.97 0.03 -4.47
C VAL A 401 -8.37 1.40 -4.16
N GLY A 402 -8.60 1.91 -2.96
CA GLY A 402 -7.90 3.05 -2.36
C GLY A 402 -7.98 4.34 -3.20
N GLY A 403 -6.84 4.92 -3.57
CA GLY A 403 -6.77 6.16 -4.36
C GLY A 403 -7.46 6.06 -5.72
N ALA A 404 -7.51 4.88 -6.34
CA ALA A 404 -8.25 4.68 -7.59
C ALA A 404 -9.77 4.78 -7.36
N GLU A 405 -10.29 4.30 -6.20
CA GLU A 405 -11.69 4.53 -5.81
C GLU A 405 -11.96 6.01 -5.55
N ILE A 406 -11.05 6.69 -4.85
CA ILE A 406 -11.13 8.15 -4.60
C ILE A 406 -11.20 8.91 -5.92
N ALA A 407 -10.34 8.58 -6.89
CA ALA A 407 -10.34 9.23 -8.20
C ALA A 407 -11.63 8.96 -8.98
N ALA A 408 -12.12 7.72 -9.00
CA ALA A 408 -13.39 7.36 -9.64
C ALA A 408 -14.58 8.09 -9.01
N ALA A 409 -14.65 8.15 -7.66
CA ALA A 409 -15.67 8.88 -6.92
C ALA A 409 -15.66 10.39 -7.26
N ALA A 410 -14.47 11.00 -7.25
CA ALA A 410 -14.32 12.43 -7.54
C ALA A 410 -14.76 12.78 -8.97
N LEU A 411 -14.34 12.00 -9.95
CA LEU A 411 -14.69 12.19 -11.36
C LEU A 411 -16.18 11.93 -11.62
N GLN A 412 -16.81 11.01 -10.89
CA GLN A 412 -18.24 10.74 -10.97
C GLN A 412 -19.07 11.86 -10.33
N ASP A 413 -18.78 12.21 -9.07
CA ASP A 413 -19.53 13.21 -8.31
C ASP A 413 -19.46 14.61 -8.91
N SER A 414 -18.29 14.98 -9.46
CA SER A 414 -18.14 16.24 -10.19
C SER A 414 -18.88 16.25 -11.53
N GLY A 415 -19.35 15.10 -12.00
CA GLY A 415 -19.94 14.93 -13.33
C GLY A 415 -18.91 15.13 -14.45
N ARG A 416 -17.62 14.92 -14.19
CA ARG A 416 -16.56 14.98 -15.21
C ARG A 416 -16.50 13.72 -16.05
N ALA A 417 -16.81 12.57 -15.47
CA ALA A 417 -16.73 11.27 -16.13
C ALA A 417 -18.01 10.46 -15.98
N LEU A 418 -18.26 9.59 -16.94
CA LEU A 418 -19.20 8.50 -16.83
C LEU A 418 -18.45 7.28 -16.29
N VAL A 419 -18.70 6.92 -15.02
CA VAL A 419 -18.11 5.74 -14.39
C VAL A 419 -18.96 4.51 -14.70
N ILE A 420 -18.33 3.45 -15.20
CA ILE A 420 -18.98 2.21 -15.62
C ILE A 420 -18.21 0.99 -15.11
N GLY A 421 -18.87 -0.14 -14.95
CA GLY A 421 -18.20 -1.37 -14.52
C GLY A 421 -18.93 -2.10 -13.40
N ALA A 422 -18.17 -2.66 -12.46
CA ALA A 422 -18.68 -3.28 -11.25
C ALA A 422 -18.44 -2.41 -10.00
N GLY A 423 -19.13 -2.70 -8.91
CA GLY A 423 -18.87 -2.06 -7.61
C GLY A 423 -17.42 -2.29 -7.15
N THR A 424 -16.77 -1.23 -6.66
CA THR A 424 -15.37 -1.30 -6.26
C THR A 424 -15.15 -1.97 -4.91
N ALA A 425 -13.90 -2.15 -4.49
CA ALA A 425 -13.54 -2.92 -3.30
C ALA A 425 -14.12 -2.37 -1.99
N GLY A 426 -14.20 -1.04 -1.85
CA GLY A 426 -14.58 -0.40 -0.59
C GLY A 426 -13.40 -0.21 0.36
N SER A 427 -12.22 0.10 -0.18
CA SER A 427 -11.00 0.36 0.58
C SER A 427 -10.83 1.85 0.82
N GLY A 428 -11.69 2.40 1.66
CA GLY A 428 -11.72 3.82 2.00
C GLY A 428 -10.82 4.22 3.18
N THR A 429 -10.13 3.27 3.79
CA THR A 429 -9.19 3.55 4.89
C THR A 429 -7.95 4.27 4.39
N ILE A 430 -7.70 5.47 4.91
CA ILE A 430 -6.47 6.22 4.67
C ILE A 430 -5.46 5.86 5.77
N ARG A 431 -4.26 5.50 5.36
CA ARG A 431 -3.22 5.02 6.24
C ARG A 431 -2.12 6.06 6.44
N ARG A 432 -1.51 6.03 7.61
CA ARG A 432 -0.39 6.90 7.99
C ARG A 432 0.77 6.07 8.52
N ASN A 433 1.98 6.56 8.28
CA ASN A 433 3.20 6.04 8.87
C ASN A 433 3.52 6.82 10.13
N VAL A 434 3.59 6.13 11.25
CA VAL A 434 4.03 6.66 12.54
C VAL A 434 5.46 6.18 12.78
N SER A 435 6.40 7.10 12.82
CA SER A 435 7.81 6.80 13.08
C SER A 435 8.05 6.71 14.59
N LEU A 436 8.59 5.61 15.05
CA LEU A 436 8.81 5.33 16.47
C LEU A 436 10.30 5.43 16.80
N HIS A 437 10.81 6.64 17.02
CA HIS A 437 12.16 6.92 17.57
C HIS A 437 13.24 5.84 17.34
N ASN A 438 13.52 5.48 16.08
CA ASN A 438 14.46 4.42 15.66
C ASN A 438 14.03 2.95 15.95
N LEU A 439 12.89 2.70 16.58
CA LEU A 439 12.33 1.35 16.66
C LEU A 439 11.83 0.87 15.30
N GLY A 440 11.28 1.77 14.50
CA GLY A 440 10.70 1.43 13.20
C GLY A 440 9.51 2.33 12.89
N ILE A 441 8.58 1.79 12.11
CA ILE A 441 7.39 2.51 11.67
C ILE A 441 6.17 1.62 11.86
N VAL A 442 5.11 2.20 12.40
CA VAL A 442 3.78 1.58 12.39
C VAL A 442 2.94 2.24 11.29
N ASN A 443 2.52 1.46 10.33
CA ASN A 443 1.55 1.88 9.32
C ASN A 443 0.15 1.51 9.81
N LEU A 444 -0.70 2.52 10.03
CA LEU A 444 -2.00 2.35 10.64
C LEU A 444 -3.09 3.18 9.96
N PRO A 445 -4.38 2.81 10.09
CA PRO A 445 -5.50 3.64 9.69
C PRO A 445 -5.54 4.93 10.53
N TRP A 446 -5.56 6.10 9.87
CA TRP A 446 -5.67 7.39 10.56
C TRP A 446 -6.90 8.21 10.17
N ALA A 447 -7.50 7.94 9.01
CA ALA A 447 -8.70 8.61 8.54
C ALA A 447 -9.50 7.71 7.59
N PHE A 448 -10.74 8.11 7.32
CA PHE A 448 -11.57 7.51 6.28
C PHE A 448 -11.80 8.48 5.12
N ALA A 449 -11.73 7.95 3.90
CA ALA A 449 -12.00 8.67 2.67
C ALA A 449 -13.51 8.81 2.46
N HIS A 450 -13.96 10.05 2.23
CA HIS A 450 -15.31 10.37 1.82
C HIS A 450 -15.27 11.03 0.44
N ALA A 451 -16.17 10.63 -0.42
CA ALA A 451 -16.36 11.21 -1.74
C ALA A 451 -16.73 12.71 -1.64
N PRO A 452 -16.61 13.50 -2.72
CA PRO A 452 -17.03 14.91 -2.71
C PRO A 452 -18.48 15.11 -2.25
N SER A 453 -19.41 14.24 -2.62
CA SER A 453 -20.81 14.26 -2.19
C SER A 453 -21.03 13.89 -0.71
N GLY A 454 -19.99 13.41 -0.02
CA GLY A 454 -19.96 13.18 1.43
C GLY A 454 -20.15 11.73 1.89
N TYR A 455 -20.43 10.78 1.00
CA TYR A 455 -20.50 9.37 1.41
C TYR A 455 -19.12 8.78 1.71
N GLY A 456 -19.04 7.89 2.70
CA GLY A 456 -17.85 7.12 3.03
C GLY A 456 -17.57 6.02 2.00
N ILE A 457 -16.31 5.84 1.62
CA ILE A 457 -15.90 4.79 0.68
C ILE A 457 -15.69 3.46 1.41
N GLU A 458 -15.27 3.49 2.69
CA GLU A 458 -14.96 2.29 3.47
C GLU A 458 -16.13 1.31 3.52
N GLY A 459 -15.87 0.04 3.21
CA GLY A 459 -16.84 -1.05 3.14
C GLY A 459 -17.83 -0.97 1.98
N ARG A 460 -18.27 0.25 1.62
CA ARG A 460 -19.26 0.53 0.58
C ARG A 460 -18.71 0.45 -0.83
N GLY A 461 -17.52 1.01 -1.06
CA GLY A 461 -16.95 1.23 -2.38
C GLY A 461 -17.63 2.33 -3.18
N VAL A 462 -17.22 2.45 -4.43
CA VAL A 462 -17.84 3.32 -5.43
C VAL A 462 -18.81 2.48 -6.27
N THR A 463 -20.07 2.89 -6.29
CA THR A 463 -21.08 2.30 -7.18
C THR A 463 -20.98 3.04 -8.51
N PRO A 464 -20.63 2.37 -9.64
CA PRO A 464 -20.57 3.02 -10.95
C PRO A 464 -21.97 3.43 -11.41
N ARG A 465 -22.06 4.51 -12.19
CA ARG A 465 -23.32 4.98 -12.74
C ARG A 465 -24.00 3.98 -13.67
N ILE A 466 -23.20 3.21 -14.43
CA ILE A 466 -23.69 2.13 -15.26
C ILE A 466 -23.04 0.83 -14.80
N CYS A 467 -23.88 -0.07 -14.31
CA CYS A 467 -23.45 -1.38 -13.85
C CYS A 467 -23.35 -2.36 -15.02
N THR A 468 -22.20 -3.05 -15.14
CA THR A 468 -22.00 -4.12 -16.14
C THR A 468 -21.93 -5.52 -15.52
N SER A 469 -21.88 -5.62 -14.19
CA SER A 469 -21.78 -6.90 -13.46
C SER A 469 -23.12 -7.56 -13.17
N LEU A 470 -24.23 -6.99 -13.62
CA LEU A 470 -25.53 -7.63 -13.45
C LEU A 470 -25.67 -8.86 -14.37
N PRO A 471 -26.25 -9.96 -13.87
CA PRO A 471 -26.37 -11.19 -14.63
C PRO A 471 -27.10 -11.03 -15.97
N GLY A 472 -26.57 -11.68 -17.01
CA GLY A 472 -27.19 -11.68 -18.34
C GLY A 472 -26.93 -10.42 -19.19
N GLY A 473 -26.04 -9.53 -18.73
CA GLY A 473 -25.64 -8.34 -19.47
C GLY A 473 -24.92 -8.68 -20.78
N SER A 474 -25.30 -8.01 -21.85
CA SER A 474 -24.57 -8.04 -23.12
C SER A 474 -24.39 -6.62 -23.64
N LEU A 475 -23.35 -6.37 -24.44
CA LEU A 475 -23.07 -5.05 -24.98
C LEU A 475 -24.30 -4.48 -25.73
N GLN A 476 -24.94 -5.28 -26.57
CA GLN A 476 -26.12 -4.85 -27.33
C GLN A 476 -27.34 -4.60 -26.43
N GLY A 477 -27.53 -5.42 -25.42
CA GLY A 477 -28.59 -5.26 -24.41
C GLY A 477 -28.41 -3.96 -23.63
N LEU A 478 -27.22 -3.72 -23.09
CA LEU A 478 -26.90 -2.49 -22.37
C LEU A 478 -27.06 -1.23 -23.25
N LEU A 479 -26.51 -1.22 -24.46
CA LEU A 479 -26.66 -0.09 -25.37
C LEU A 479 -28.14 0.19 -25.72
N SER A 480 -28.96 -0.86 -25.93
CA SER A 480 -30.37 -0.70 -26.22
C SER A 480 -31.12 -0.08 -25.01
N THR A 481 -30.79 -0.52 -23.81
CA THR A 481 -31.36 0.01 -22.54
C THR A 481 -30.99 1.49 -22.35
N LEU A 482 -29.70 1.83 -22.51
CA LEU A 482 -29.19 3.20 -22.40
C LEU A 482 -29.79 4.13 -23.46
N ARG A 483 -30.00 3.65 -24.67
CA ARG A 483 -30.67 4.45 -25.75
C ARG A 483 -32.12 4.75 -25.42
N ARG A 484 -32.82 3.92 -24.64
CA ARG A 484 -34.16 4.21 -24.11
C ARG A 484 -34.13 5.18 -22.91
N GLY A 485 -32.96 5.55 -22.39
CA GLY A 485 -32.82 6.39 -21.20
C GLY A 485 -32.96 5.64 -19.89
N GLU A 486 -32.80 4.33 -19.92
CA GLU A 486 -32.88 3.42 -18.78
C GLU A 486 -31.46 2.92 -18.39
N GLY A 487 -31.32 2.26 -17.23
CA GLY A 487 -30.06 1.57 -16.82
C GLY A 487 -29.02 2.47 -16.17
N LEU A 488 -29.34 3.74 -15.87
CA LEU A 488 -28.51 4.59 -15.02
C LEU A 488 -28.92 4.44 -13.55
N ILE A 489 -27.94 4.31 -12.68
CA ILE A 489 -28.17 4.40 -11.22
C ILE A 489 -28.33 5.89 -10.86
N PRO A 490 -29.46 6.31 -10.22
CA PRO A 490 -29.74 7.71 -9.91
C PRO A 490 -28.73 8.33 -8.94
N ASP A 491 -28.47 9.64 -9.07
CA ASP A 491 -27.55 10.39 -8.19
C ASP A 491 -27.89 10.25 -6.70
N ALA A 492 -29.17 10.27 -6.35
CA ALA A 492 -29.62 10.09 -4.98
C ALA A 492 -29.18 8.74 -4.36
N GLN A 493 -29.08 7.69 -5.19
CA GLN A 493 -28.57 6.38 -4.74
C GLN A 493 -27.04 6.38 -4.73
N LEU A 494 -26.40 7.03 -5.70
CA LEU A 494 -24.92 7.13 -5.75
C LEU A 494 -24.38 7.92 -4.56
N ALA A 495 -25.05 9.02 -4.19
CA ALA A 495 -24.61 9.91 -3.11
C ALA A 495 -25.14 9.52 -1.71
N ARG A 496 -25.88 8.41 -1.57
CA ARG A 496 -26.45 7.98 -0.30
C ARG A 496 -25.36 7.79 0.75
N ALA A 497 -25.38 8.62 1.80
CA ALA A 497 -24.49 8.48 2.95
C ALA A 497 -24.91 7.30 3.81
N MET A 498 -23.95 6.63 4.41
CA MET A 498 -24.14 5.50 5.33
C MET A 498 -23.06 5.56 6.40
N GLU A 499 -23.39 5.07 7.59
CA GLU A 499 -22.38 4.87 8.61
C GLU A 499 -21.53 3.62 8.25
N PRO A 500 -20.22 3.61 8.58
CA PRO A 500 -19.32 2.49 8.22
C PRO A 500 -19.71 1.15 8.85
N ASP A 501 -20.46 1.17 9.94
CA ASP A 501 -20.93 -0.01 10.67
C ASP A 501 -22.36 -0.46 10.26
N ASP A 502 -23.05 0.31 9.41
CA ASP A 502 -24.35 -0.09 8.84
C ASP A 502 -24.19 -1.14 7.74
N THR A 503 -23.88 -2.36 8.14
CA THR A 503 -23.63 -3.47 7.23
C THR A 503 -24.82 -3.81 6.34
N VAL A 504 -26.06 -3.52 6.78
CA VAL A 504 -27.29 -3.76 6.00
C VAL A 504 -27.39 -2.75 4.88
N ALA A 505 -27.28 -1.45 5.19
CA ALA A 505 -27.33 -0.39 4.17
C ALA A 505 -26.17 -0.52 3.16
N ILE A 506 -24.99 -0.90 3.63
CA ILE A 506 -23.82 -1.18 2.76
C ILE A 506 -24.12 -2.35 1.82
N ALA A 507 -24.70 -3.45 2.32
CA ALA A 507 -25.05 -4.60 1.50
C ALA A 507 -26.11 -4.26 0.44
N GLU A 508 -27.14 -3.48 0.81
CA GLU A 508 -28.16 -2.96 -0.13
C GLU A 508 -27.52 -2.11 -1.23
N GLN A 509 -26.60 -1.22 -0.85
CA GLN A 509 -25.91 -0.36 -1.81
C GLN A 509 -25.05 -1.17 -2.78
N ARG A 510 -24.31 -2.14 -2.25
CA ARG A 510 -23.46 -3.03 -3.08
C ARG A 510 -24.31 -3.91 -4.01
N ALA A 511 -25.55 -4.23 -3.63
CA ALA A 511 -26.47 -4.99 -4.48
C ALA A 511 -26.94 -4.22 -5.73
N LEU A 512 -26.84 -2.88 -5.75
CA LEU A 512 -27.13 -2.07 -6.94
C LEU A 512 -26.17 -2.38 -8.10
N CYS A 513 -24.93 -2.67 -7.77
CA CYS A 513 -23.91 -3.11 -8.71
C CYS A 513 -22.92 -4.04 -8.00
N PRO A 514 -23.19 -5.35 -8.02
CA PRO A 514 -22.37 -6.31 -7.29
C PRO A 514 -20.91 -6.30 -7.75
N PRO A 515 -19.96 -6.57 -6.85
CA PRO A 515 -18.59 -6.86 -7.22
C PRO A 515 -18.53 -8.05 -8.18
N ASP A 516 -17.72 -7.95 -9.21
CA ASP A 516 -17.50 -9.04 -10.17
C ASP A 516 -16.02 -9.41 -10.17
N PRO A 517 -15.65 -10.59 -9.64
CA PRO A 517 -14.28 -11.05 -9.63
C PRO A 517 -13.78 -11.53 -11.01
N ASP A 518 -14.71 -11.83 -11.93
CA ASP A 518 -14.41 -12.34 -13.27
C ASP A 518 -14.51 -11.24 -14.33
N SER A 519 -14.23 -9.97 -13.94
CA SER A 519 -14.44 -8.78 -14.76
C SER A 519 -14.05 -9.02 -16.23
N ASP A 520 -15.07 -9.18 -17.06
CA ASP A 520 -14.88 -9.34 -18.49
C ASP A 520 -14.65 -7.99 -19.18
N ASP A 521 -14.31 -8.00 -20.46
CA ASP A 521 -14.10 -6.78 -21.23
C ASP A 521 -15.39 -6.04 -21.62
N LEU A 522 -16.55 -6.41 -21.04
CA LEU A 522 -17.85 -5.81 -21.34
C LEU A 522 -17.87 -4.32 -21.01
N ALA A 523 -17.32 -3.93 -19.85
CA ALA A 523 -17.25 -2.54 -19.44
C ALA A 523 -16.38 -1.70 -20.39
N VAL A 524 -15.22 -2.23 -20.79
CA VAL A 524 -14.34 -1.57 -21.79
C VAL A 524 -15.05 -1.46 -23.14
N ALA A 525 -15.68 -2.54 -23.61
CA ALA A 525 -16.42 -2.53 -24.87
C ALA A 525 -17.58 -1.52 -24.85
N LEU A 526 -18.31 -1.44 -23.72
CA LEU A 526 -19.37 -0.45 -23.52
C LEU A 526 -18.82 0.98 -23.54
N GLY A 527 -17.73 1.24 -22.81
CA GLY A 527 -17.07 2.56 -22.79
C GLY A 527 -16.63 3.01 -24.18
N MET A 528 -16.01 2.09 -24.93
CA MET A 528 -15.62 2.34 -26.31
C MET A 528 -16.81 2.67 -27.22
N ALA A 529 -17.93 1.95 -27.07
CA ALA A 529 -19.15 2.21 -27.82
C ALA A 529 -19.75 3.58 -27.49
N LEU A 530 -19.85 3.92 -26.20
CA LEU A 530 -20.37 5.21 -25.74
C LEU A 530 -19.54 6.39 -26.25
N LEU A 531 -18.21 6.30 -26.24
CA LEU A 531 -17.32 7.34 -26.74
C LEU A 531 -17.37 7.48 -28.28
N ASN A 532 -17.86 6.48 -28.99
CA ASN A 532 -18.14 6.55 -30.42
C ASN A 532 -19.58 7.02 -30.75
N GLU A 533 -20.46 7.18 -29.73
CA GLU A 533 -21.82 7.73 -29.85
C GLU A 533 -21.94 9.05 -29.04
N PRO A 534 -21.37 10.18 -29.49
CA PRO A 534 -21.25 11.40 -28.69
C PRO A 534 -22.59 11.97 -28.24
N GLU A 535 -23.66 11.80 -29.01
CA GLU A 535 -25.01 12.27 -28.64
C GLU A 535 -25.58 11.41 -27.48
N LEU A 536 -25.37 10.09 -27.52
CA LEU A 536 -25.76 9.21 -26.43
C LEU A 536 -24.96 9.55 -25.16
N TYR A 537 -23.63 9.65 -25.27
CA TYR A 537 -22.76 10.02 -24.15
C TYR A 537 -23.23 11.35 -23.50
N ALA A 538 -23.42 12.41 -24.30
CA ALA A 538 -23.83 13.72 -23.81
C ALA A 538 -25.21 13.68 -23.12
N ARG A 539 -26.14 12.87 -23.62
CA ARG A 539 -27.45 12.67 -22.99
C ARG A 539 -27.33 11.97 -21.63
N LEU A 540 -26.55 10.89 -21.54
CA LEU A 540 -26.34 10.14 -20.29
C LEU A 540 -25.69 11.02 -19.22
N MET A 541 -24.72 11.86 -19.60
CA MET A 541 -24.08 12.81 -18.70
C MET A 541 -25.05 13.88 -18.17
N LYS A 542 -26.04 14.28 -18.95
CA LYS A 542 -27.08 15.27 -18.53
C LYS A 542 -28.13 14.63 -17.62
N GLN A 543 -28.58 13.42 -17.92
CA GLN A 543 -29.58 12.70 -17.12
C GLN A 543 -29.13 12.46 -15.68
N GLY A 544 -27.84 12.29 -15.46
CA GLY A 544 -27.26 12.13 -14.13
C GLY A 544 -27.31 13.37 -13.23
N ARG A 545 -27.49 14.56 -13.80
CA ARG A 545 -27.51 15.84 -13.06
C ARG A 545 -28.92 16.38 -12.75
N SER A 546 -29.96 15.73 -13.22
CA SER A 546 -31.34 16.25 -13.19
C SER A 546 -32.31 15.45 -12.33
N SER A 547 -31.83 14.45 -11.56
CA SER A 547 -32.68 13.61 -10.71
C SER A 547 -32.42 13.80 -9.21
#